data_abd182325913c4ab1e600f13642d6f41
#
_entry.id   abd182325913c4ab1e600f13642d6f41
#
_cell.length_a   1.000
_cell.length_b   1.000
_cell.length_c   1.000
_cell.angle_alpha   90.00
_cell.angle_beta   90.00
_cell.angle_gamma   90.00
#
_symmetry.space_group_name_H-M   'P 1'
#
loop_
_entity.id
_entity.type
_entity.pdbx_description
1 polymer ?
#
loop_
_entity_poly.entity_id
_entity_poly.type
_entity_poly.pdbx_seq_one_letter_code
_entity_poly.pdbx_strand_id
1 'polypeptide(L)'
;AMLETILSRSIVLNMKPVESEAFISDMREKGVDEDKIPTLEKFSQGNIGKGLKLAQSDDFISMIQTIMLLLKTASKMPFSELLESIAKLEEYKLSIKDCFGFMQMWYRDILIFKATRDPNLLIFAEEYSAISKVAQTCGYNEINRILEAINTASARLDANVNFQLTLELLWLTIRECQK
;
A
#
# COMPACT_ATOMS: atom_id res chain seq x y z
N ALA A 1 -18.53 3.04 11.50
CA ALA A 1 -18.44 2.84 12.95
C ALA A 1 -19.73 2.16 13.43
N MET A 2 -19.62 1.17 14.33
CA MET A 2 -20.80 0.55 14.96
C MET A 2 -21.39 1.51 15.98
N LEU A 3 -22.74 1.48 16.10
CA LEU A 3 -23.46 2.29 17.08
C LEU A 3 -23.09 1.88 18.51
N GLU A 4 -22.94 2.83 19.41
CA GLU A 4 -22.61 2.57 20.82
C GLU A 4 -23.64 1.67 21.51
N THR A 5 -24.90 1.78 21.13
CA THR A 5 -25.99 0.92 21.60
C THR A 5 -25.81 -0.56 21.25
N ILE A 6 -25.13 -0.86 20.15
CA ILE A 6 -24.78 -2.24 19.74
C ILE A 6 -23.56 -2.70 20.53
N LEU A 7 -22.54 -1.84 20.64
CA LEU A 7 -21.31 -2.15 21.39
C LEU A 7 -21.58 -2.46 22.86
N SER A 8 -22.48 -1.72 23.50
CA SER A 8 -22.85 -1.93 24.91
C SER A 8 -23.58 -3.25 25.19
N ARG A 9 -24.12 -3.91 24.16
CA ARG A 9 -24.85 -5.19 24.24
C ARG A 9 -24.10 -6.36 23.58
N SER A 10 -22.85 -6.14 23.20
CA SER A 10 -22.02 -7.13 22.47
C SER A 10 -20.71 -7.36 23.21
N ILE A 11 -20.20 -8.58 23.09
CA ILE A 11 -18.83 -8.89 23.49
C ILE A 11 -17.92 -8.55 22.33
N VAL A 12 -16.99 -7.62 22.53
CA VAL A 12 -15.99 -7.25 21.51
C VAL A 12 -14.80 -8.20 21.61
N LEU A 13 -14.60 -9.03 20.59
CA LEU A 13 -13.42 -9.87 20.45
C LEU A 13 -12.43 -9.20 19.49
N ASN A 14 -11.30 -8.75 20.04
CA ASN A 14 -10.22 -8.20 19.23
C ASN A 14 -9.37 -9.34 18.66
N MET A 15 -9.52 -9.59 17.37
CA MET A 15 -8.68 -10.55 16.64
C MET A 15 -7.27 -9.98 16.48
N LYS A 16 -6.26 -10.75 16.87
CA LYS A 16 -4.85 -10.40 16.62
C LYS A 16 -4.40 -10.97 15.29
N PRO A 17 -3.42 -10.33 14.62
CA PRO A 17 -2.75 -10.93 13.47
C PRO A 17 -2.16 -12.29 13.86
N VAL A 18 -2.19 -13.25 12.96
CA VAL A 18 -1.49 -14.53 13.16
C VAL A 18 -0.01 -14.36 12.87
N GLU A 19 0.81 -15.23 13.50
CA GLU A 19 2.25 -15.25 13.26
C GLU A 19 2.56 -15.74 11.83
N SER A 20 3.73 -15.34 11.31
CA SER A 20 4.19 -15.63 9.95
C SER A 20 4.09 -17.11 9.59
N GLU A 21 4.60 -18.01 10.44
CA GLU A 21 4.57 -19.44 10.19
C GLU A 21 3.15 -19.99 10.06
N ALA A 22 2.23 -19.55 10.91
CA ALA A 22 0.84 -19.97 10.89
C ALA A 22 0.13 -19.44 9.62
N PHE A 23 0.43 -18.19 9.20
CA PHE A 23 -0.10 -17.61 7.97
C PHE A 23 0.36 -18.42 6.74
N ILE A 24 1.66 -18.70 6.64
CA ILE A 24 2.24 -19.43 5.51
C ILE A 24 1.64 -20.85 5.43
N SER A 25 1.54 -21.54 6.58
CA SER A 25 0.94 -22.88 6.66
C SER A 25 -0.50 -22.90 6.18
N ASP A 26 -1.33 -21.92 6.59
CA ASP A 26 -2.73 -21.82 6.20
C ASP A 26 -2.88 -21.49 4.71
N MET A 27 -2.03 -20.63 4.15
CA MET A 27 -2.03 -20.33 2.71
C MET A 27 -1.70 -21.57 1.86
N ARG A 28 -0.72 -22.37 2.29
CA ARG A 28 -0.34 -23.64 1.64
C ARG A 28 -1.48 -24.65 1.68
N GLU A 29 -2.11 -24.82 2.84
CA GLU A 29 -3.24 -25.73 3.01
C GLU A 29 -4.42 -25.36 2.10
N LYS A 30 -4.61 -24.07 1.84
CA LYS A 30 -5.63 -23.55 0.94
C LYS A 30 -5.22 -23.51 -0.54
N GLY A 31 -4.05 -24.04 -0.88
CA GLY A 31 -3.58 -24.18 -2.27
C GLY A 31 -3.14 -22.87 -2.93
N VAL A 32 -2.72 -21.90 -2.15
CA VAL A 32 -2.15 -20.65 -2.70
C VAL A 32 -0.74 -20.92 -3.23
N ASP A 33 -0.43 -20.38 -4.40
CA ASP A 33 0.89 -20.50 -5.03
C ASP A 33 2.01 -20.01 -4.12
N GLU A 34 3.04 -20.82 -3.94
CA GLU A 34 4.20 -20.52 -3.08
C GLU A 34 4.85 -19.17 -3.39
N ASP A 35 4.96 -18.82 -4.67
CA ASP A 35 5.59 -17.57 -5.13
C ASP A 35 4.80 -16.32 -4.71
N LYS A 36 3.49 -16.46 -4.47
CA LYS A 36 2.62 -15.37 -4.03
C LYS A 36 2.62 -15.18 -2.50
N ILE A 37 2.86 -16.24 -1.73
CA ILE A 37 2.71 -16.22 -0.27
C ILE A 37 3.54 -15.12 0.41
N PRO A 38 4.82 -14.88 0.09
CA PRO A 38 5.60 -13.82 0.73
C PRO A 38 5.01 -12.41 0.52
N THR A 39 4.49 -12.15 -0.68
CA THR A 39 3.82 -10.88 -0.99
C THR A 39 2.52 -10.76 -0.21
N LEU A 40 1.68 -11.80 -0.24
CA LEU A 40 0.40 -11.83 0.47
C LEU A 40 0.57 -11.67 1.99
N GLU A 41 1.58 -12.28 2.58
CA GLU A 41 1.89 -12.15 4.00
C GLU A 41 2.16 -10.69 4.37
N LYS A 42 3.04 -10.02 3.63
CA LYS A 42 3.37 -8.60 3.83
C LYS A 42 2.14 -7.71 3.75
N PHE A 43 1.27 -7.95 2.76
CA PHE A 43 0.07 -7.14 2.53
C PHE A 43 -1.08 -7.43 3.48
N SER A 44 -1.21 -8.67 3.92
CA SER A 44 -2.26 -9.08 4.84
C SER A 44 -1.93 -8.76 6.31
N GLN A 45 -0.65 -8.57 6.63
CA GLN A 45 -0.16 -8.32 7.99
C GLN A 45 -0.73 -9.33 9.01
N GLY A 46 -0.69 -10.62 8.66
CA GLY A 46 -1.22 -11.70 9.49
C GLY A 46 -2.74 -11.84 9.47
N ASN A 47 -3.45 -11.17 8.56
CA ASN A 47 -4.88 -11.37 8.35
C ASN A 47 -5.13 -12.40 7.26
N ILE A 48 -5.43 -13.64 7.66
CA ILE A 48 -5.66 -14.78 6.76
C ILE A 48 -6.77 -14.48 5.74
N GLY A 49 -7.90 -13.93 6.21
CA GLY A 49 -9.04 -13.61 5.33
C GLY A 49 -8.67 -12.58 4.25
N LYS A 50 -7.89 -11.57 4.60
CA LYS A 50 -7.35 -10.61 3.65
C LYS A 50 -6.37 -11.29 2.68
N GLY A 51 -5.47 -12.13 3.18
CA GLY A 51 -4.51 -12.88 2.36
C GLY A 51 -5.21 -13.75 1.31
N LEU A 52 -6.24 -14.50 1.70
CA LEU A 52 -7.01 -15.33 0.77
C LEU A 52 -7.76 -14.50 -0.28
N LYS A 53 -8.37 -13.39 0.13
CA LYS A 53 -9.05 -12.49 -0.81
C LYS A 53 -8.08 -11.94 -1.86
N LEU A 54 -6.89 -11.56 -1.44
CA LEU A 54 -5.85 -11.07 -2.35
C LEU A 54 -5.29 -12.18 -3.24
N ALA A 55 -5.15 -13.40 -2.71
CA ALA A 55 -4.69 -14.57 -3.47
C ALA A 55 -5.64 -14.94 -4.63
N GLN A 56 -6.93 -14.68 -4.47
CA GLN A 56 -7.97 -14.94 -5.49
C GLN A 56 -8.05 -13.85 -6.57
N SER A 57 -7.32 -12.74 -6.40
CA SER A 57 -7.29 -11.65 -7.37
C SER A 57 -6.10 -11.85 -8.31
N ASP A 58 -6.36 -12.25 -9.54
CA ASP A 58 -5.32 -12.46 -10.56
C ASP A 58 -4.54 -11.18 -10.86
N ASP A 59 -5.19 -10.01 -10.72
CA ASP A 59 -4.60 -8.71 -11.01
C ASP A 59 -3.82 -8.12 -9.82
N PHE A 60 -3.91 -8.70 -8.62
CA PHE A 60 -3.34 -8.09 -7.42
C PHE A 60 -1.81 -7.94 -7.51
N ILE A 61 -1.12 -8.99 -7.95
CA ILE A 61 0.36 -8.97 -8.05
C ILE A 61 0.81 -7.97 -9.12
N SER A 62 0.15 -7.94 -10.28
CA SER A 62 0.46 -6.99 -11.36
C SER A 62 0.19 -5.54 -10.95
N MET A 63 -0.90 -5.31 -10.21
CA MET A 63 -1.23 -4.04 -9.61
C MET A 63 -0.11 -3.54 -8.67
N ILE A 64 0.35 -4.39 -7.76
CA ILE A 64 1.42 -4.05 -6.82
C ILE A 64 2.72 -3.73 -7.54
N GLN A 65 3.08 -4.54 -8.55
CA GLN A 65 4.27 -4.28 -9.37
C GLN A 65 4.19 -2.93 -10.08
N THR A 66 3.03 -2.59 -10.63
CA THR A 66 2.80 -1.31 -11.30
C THR A 66 2.94 -0.13 -10.33
N ILE A 67 2.29 -0.20 -9.16
CA ILE A 67 2.40 0.84 -8.13
C ILE A 67 3.84 0.98 -7.63
N MET A 68 4.51 -0.14 -7.37
CA MET A 68 5.91 -0.13 -6.92
C MET A 68 6.83 0.53 -7.95
N LEU A 69 6.66 0.22 -9.23
CA LEU A 69 7.41 0.86 -10.31
C LEU A 69 7.18 2.37 -10.31
N LEU A 70 5.92 2.81 -10.22
CA LEU A 70 5.58 4.23 -10.15
C LEU A 70 6.19 4.92 -8.94
N LEU A 71 6.13 4.32 -7.74
CA LEU A 71 6.72 4.88 -6.51
C LEU A 71 8.24 5.08 -6.64
N LYS A 72 8.93 4.20 -7.38
CA LYS A 72 10.37 4.29 -7.61
C LYS A 72 10.75 5.30 -8.71
N THR A 73 9.88 5.56 -9.68
CA THR A 73 10.24 6.28 -10.91
C THR A 73 9.52 7.61 -11.11
N ALA A 74 8.37 7.84 -10.46
CA ALA A 74 7.50 9.00 -10.69
C ALA A 74 8.22 10.36 -10.60
N SER A 75 9.20 10.51 -9.69
CA SER A 75 9.96 11.75 -9.53
C SER A 75 10.85 12.09 -10.75
N LYS A 76 11.27 11.08 -11.52
CA LYS A 76 12.20 11.24 -12.65
C LYS A 76 11.54 11.06 -14.01
N MET A 77 10.37 10.45 -14.04
CA MET A 77 9.61 10.14 -15.25
C MET A 77 9.14 11.44 -15.93
N PRO A 78 9.15 11.55 -17.27
CA PRO A 78 8.49 12.65 -17.99
C PRO A 78 7.02 12.78 -17.58
N PHE A 79 6.50 14.00 -17.59
CA PHE A 79 5.13 14.24 -17.10
C PHE A 79 4.07 13.51 -17.94
N SER A 80 4.24 13.49 -19.27
CA SER A 80 3.34 12.75 -20.17
C SER A 80 3.30 11.26 -19.87
N GLU A 81 4.47 10.65 -19.65
CA GLU A 81 4.59 9.22 -19.32
C GLU A 81 3.98 8.90 -17.96
N LEU A 82 4.11 9.82 -16.99
CA LEU A 82 3.46 9.68 -15.70
C LEU A 82 1.94 9.66 -15.84
N LEU A 83 1.35 10.57 -16.62
CA LEU A 83 -0.09 10.62 -16.86
C LEU A 83 -0.60 9.34 -17.56
N GLU A 84 0.13 8.83 -18.56
CA GLU A 84 -0.21 7.56 -19.22
C GLU A 84 -0.16 6.38 -18.25
N SER A 85 0.83 6.36 -17.36
CA SER A 85 0.95 5.32 -16.35
C SER A 85 -0.15 5.39 -15.29
N ILE A 86 -0.57 6.61 -14.91
CA ILE A 86 -1.71 6.83 -14.01
C ILE A 86 -3.02 6.37 -14.67
N ALA A 87 -3.22 6.64 -15.96
CA ALA A 87 -4.42 6.22 -16.68
C ALA A 87 -4.58 4.68 -16.68
N LYS A 88 -3.49 3.92 -16.74
CA LYS A 88 -3.52 2.45 -16.64
C LYS A 88 -4.01 1.94 -15.28
N LEU A 89 -3.91 2.76 -14.22
CA LEU A 89 -4.44 2.38 -12.90
C LEU A 89 -5.97 2.30 -12.87
N GLU A 90 -6.68 2.77 -13.91
CA GLU A 90 -8.13 2.60 -14.02
C GLU A 90 -8.54 1.13 -14.11
N GLU A 91 -7.67 0.27 -14.64
CA GLU A 91 -7.87 -1.18 -14.67
C GLU A 91 -8.02 -1.76 -13.25
N TYR A 92 -7.39 -1.13 -12.25
CA TYR A 92 -7.41 -1.55 -10.85
C TYR A 92 -8.41 -0.77 -9.98
N LYS A 93 -9.38 -0.08 -10.58
CA LYS A 93 -10.33 0.79 -9.88
C LYS A 93 -11.03 0.11 -8.71
N LEU A 94 -11.40 -1.17 -8.85
CA LEU A 94 -12.07 -1.95 -7.80
C LEU A 94 -11.15 -2.28 -6.62
N SER A 95 -9.86 -2.35 -6.85
CA SER A 95 -8.83 -2.68 -5.85
C SER A 95 -7.99 -1.47 -5.41
N ILE A 96 -8.40 -0.26 -5.81
CA ILE A 96 -7.61 0.95 -5.57
C ILE A 96 -7.32 1.23 -4.08
N LYS A 97 -8.21 0.80 -3.19
CA LYS A 97 -8.00 0.92 -1.73
C LYS A 97 -6.85 0.04 -1.26
N ASP A 98 -6.65 -1.11 -1.88
CA ASP A 98 -5.50 -1.98 -1.59
C ASP A 98 -4.21 -1.33 -2.11
N CYS A 99 -4.25 -0.61 -3.25
CA CYS A 99 -3.14 0.23 -3.72
C CYS A 99 -2.76 1.30 -2.69
N PHE A 100 -3.74 2.03 -2.16
CA PHE A 100 -3.48 3.06 -1.14
C PHE A 100 -2.90 2.45 0.14
N GLY A 101 -3.42 1.30 0.58
CA GLY A 101 -2.84 0.55 1.70
C GLY A 101 -1.38 0.17 1.47
N PHE A 102 -1.03 -0.26 0.24
CA PHE A 102 0.34 -0.52 -0.15
C PHE A 102 1.21 0.74 -0.09
N MET A 103 0.75 1.84 -0.68
CA MET A 103 1.48 3.10 -0.66
C MET A 103 1.73 3.60 0.77
N GLN A 104 0.76 3.44 1.68
CA GLN A 104 0.94 3.78 3.10
C GLN A 104 2.02 2.92 3.77
N MET A 105 2.05 1.59 3.50
CA MET A 105 3.10 0.71 4.02
C MET A 105 4.48 1.08 3.47
N TRP A 106 4.57 1.44 2.20
CA TRP A 106 5.80 1.91 1.56
C TRP A 106 6.35 3.17 2.23
N TYR A 107 5.51 4.20 2.43
CA TYR A 107 5.94 5.43 3.10
C TYR A 107 6.17 5.25 4.60
N ARG A 108 5.50 4.30 5.26
CA ARG A 108 5.84 3.87 6.62
C ARG A 108 7.27 3.35 6.68
N ASP A 109 7.66 2.49 5.75
CA ASP A 109 9.02 1.94 5.71
C ASP A 109 10.07 3.05 5.49
N ILE A 110 9.77 4.02 4.62
CA ILE A 110 10.63 5.20 4.41
C ILE A 110 10.80 6.00 5.72
N LEU A 111 9.71 6.22 6.48
CA LEU A 111 9.76 6.90 7.77
C LEU A 111 10.58 6.12 8.81
N ILE A 112 10.35 4.82 8.93
CA ILE A 112 11.08 3.95 9.86
C ILE A 112 12.56 3.97 9.52
N PHE A 113 12.91 3.76 8.25
CA PHE A 113 14.30 3.79 7.85
C PHE A 113 14.95 5.16 8.05
N LYS A 114 14.22 6.24 7.78
CA LYS A 114 14.71 7.61 8.02
C LYS A 114 15.03 7.85 9.50
N ALA A 115 14.21 7.32 10.40
CA ALA A 115 14.37 7.49 11.85
C ALA A 115 15.41 6.54 12.46
N THR A 116 15.45 5.27 12.04
CA THR A 116 16.22 4.22 12.72
C THR A 116 17.50 3.82 12.00
N ARG A 117 17.55 3.99 10.68
CA ARG A 117 18.59 3.46 9.79
C ARG A 117 18.74 1.93 9.83
N ASP A 118 17.78 1.23 10.39
CA ASP A 118 17.77 -0.23 10.51
C ASP A 118 16.90 -0.86 9.41
N PRO A 119 17.50 -1.61 8.45
CA PRO A 119 16.76 -2.27 7.39
C PRO A 119 15.93 -3.48 7.87
N ASN A 120 16.23 -4.04 9.06
CA ASN A 120 15.51 -5.19 9.59
C ASN A 120 14.08 -4.84 10.07
N LEU A 121 13.78 -3.55 10.24
CA LEU A 121 12.46 -3.07 10.63
C LEU A 121 11.51 -2.82 9.44
N LEU A 122 12.00 -3.02 8.21
CA LEU A 122 11.25 -2.77 6.99
C LEU A 122 10.36 -3.96 6.62
N ILE A 123 9.13 -3.68 6.20
CA ILE A 123 8.25 -4.68 5.58
C ILE A 123 8.82 -5.09 4.21
N PHE A 124 9.32 -4.11 3.44
CA PHE A 124 9.89 -4.32 2.11
C PHE A 124 11.42 -4.27 2.14
N ALA A 125 12.05 -5.16 2.94
CA ALA A 125 13.50 -5.16 3.12
C ALA A 125 14.28 -5.37 1.81
N GLU A 126 13.72 -6.13 0.85
CA GLU A 126 14.28 -6.32 -0.50
C GLU A 126 14.34 -5.03 -1.32
N GLU A 127 13.51 -4.05 -0.99
CA GLU A 127 13.46 -2.73 -1.64
C GLU A 127 14.30 -1.67 -0.92
N TYR A 128 15.19 -2.09 -0.03
CA TYR A 128 16.05 -1.22 0.78
C TYR A 128 16.70 -0.10 -0.03
N SER A 129 17.22 -0.42 -1.21
CA SER A 129 17.92 0.56 -2.06
C SER A 129 17.01 1.73 -2.47
N ALA A 130 15.76 1.44 -2.85
CA ALA A 130 14.78 2.45 -3.24
C ALA A 130 14.29 3.24 -2.00
N ILE A 131 13.99 2.54 -0.91
CA ILE A 131 13.54 3.14 0.35
C ILE A 131 14.61 4.09 0.90
N SER A 132 15.87 3.64 0.97
CA SER A 132 16.98 4.43 1.45
C SER A 132 17.17 5.72 0.65
N LYS A 133 17.04 5.64 -0.68
CA LYS A 133 17.15 6.79 -1.56
C LYS A 133 16.06 7.83 -1.31
N VAL A 134 14.81 7.41 -1.23
CA VAL A 134 13.69 8.31 -0.94
C VAL A 134 13.81 8.88 0.47
N ALA A 135 14.23 8.10 1.46
CA ALA A 135 14.47 8.56 2.83
C ALA A 135 15.56 9.64 2.93
N GLN A 136 16.53 9.67 2.00
CA GLN A 136 17.56 10.70 1.95
C GLN A 136 17.06 12.00 1.31
N THR A 137 16.23 11.91 0.27
CA THR A 137 15.76 13.07 -0.51
C THR A 137 14.51 13.71 0.11
N CYS A 138 13.56 12.93 0.61
CA CYS A 138 12.34 13.44 1.22
C CYS A 138 12.52 13.77 2.71
N GLY A 139 12.11 14.96 3.14
CA GLY A 139 11.98 15.33 4.55
C GLY A 139 10.76 14.68 5.23
N TYR A 140 10.68 14.81 6.55
CA TYR A 140 9.52 14.31 7.31
C TYR A 140 8.21 14.99 6.90
N ASN A 141 8.27 16.32 6.64
CA ASN A 141 7.10 17.09 6.22
C ASN A 141 6.59 16.65 4.84
N GLU A 142 7.48 16.38 3.89
CA GLU A 142 7.17 15.88 2.56
C GLU A 142 6.51 14.49 2.63
N ILE A 143 7.05 13.60 3.46
CA ILE A 143 6.47 12.26 3.65
C ILE A 143 5.08 12.37 4.29
N ASN A 144 4.91 13.22 5.31
CA ASN A 144 3.59 13.45 5.92
C ASN A 144 2.58 14.00 4.91
N ARG A 145 3.00 14.97 4.08
CA ARG A 145 2.17 15.50 2.99
C ARG A 145 1.72 14.43 2.01
N ILE A 146 2.59 13.47 1.69
CA ILE A 146 2.22 12.33 0.83
C ILE A 146 1.20 11.42 1.52
N LEU A 147 1.40 11.09 2.79
CA LEU A 147 0.45 10.25 3.55
C LEU A 147 -0.93 10.92 3.66
N GLU A 148 -0.98 12.23 3.88
CA GLU A 148 -2.22 13.02 3.87
C GLU A 148 -2.87 13.04 2.49
N ALA A 149 -2.07 13.13 1.41
CA ALA A 149 -2.58 13.07 0.04
C ALA A 149 -3.20 11.70 -0.29
N ILE A 150 -2.61 10.59 0.18
CA ILE A 150 -3.17 9.24 0.04
C ILE A 150 -4.51 9.13 0.76
N ASN A 151 -4.60 9.62 2.00
CA ASN A 151 -5.85 9.62 2.78
C ASN A 151 -6.92 10.48 2.10
N THR A 152 -6.53 11.65 1.58
CA THR A 152 -7.42 12.56 0.85
C THR A 152 -7.93 11.93 -0.44
N ALA A 153 -7.06 11.23 -1.18
CA ALA A 153 -7.45 10.50 -2.38
C ALA A 153 -8.47 9.41 -2.06
N SER A 154 -8.24 8.64 -0.99
CA SER A 154 -9.19 7.61 -0.53
C SER A 154 -10.56 8.22 -0.20
N ALA A 155 -10.59 9.32 0.57
CA ALA A 155 -11.83 10.00 0.94
C ALA A 155 -12.58 10.58 -0.28
N ARG A 156 -11.85 11.12 -1.28
CA ARG A 156 -12.43 11.62 -2.53
C ARG A 156 -13.09 10.50 -3.34
N LEU A 157 -12.44 9.33 -3.44
CA LEU A 157 -13.03 8.19 -4.14
C LEU A 157 -14.24 7.62 -3.41
N ASP A 158 -14.25 7.62 -2.07
CA ASP A 158 -15.44 7.27 -1.27
C ASP A 158 -16.60 8.25 -1.49
N ALA A 159 -16.30 9.52 -1.78
CA ALA A 159 -17.27 10.55 -2.14
C ALA A 159 -17.61 10.56 -3.66
N ASN A 160 -17.21 9.54 -4.42
CA ASN A 160 -17.44 9.41 -5.86
C ASN A 160 -16.87 10.59 -6.70
N VAL A 161 -15.78 11.20 -6.28
CA VAL A 161 -15.04 12.18 -7.08
C VAL A 161 -14.38 11.46 -8.26
N ASN A 162 -14.14 12.21 -9.36
CA ASN A 162 -13.52 11.68 -10.57
C ASN A 162 -12.23 10.90 -10.24
N PHE A 163 -12.19 9.65 -10.68
CA PHE A 163 -11.10 8.70 -10.37
C PHE A 163 -9.75 9.17 -10.90
N GLN A 164 -9.69 9.46 -12.21
CA GLN A 164 -8.45 9.86 -12.87
C GLN A 164 -7.87 11.14 -12.25
N LEU A 165 -8.69 12.18 -12.11
CA LEU A 165 -8.26 13.46 -11.52
C LEU A 165 -7.76 13.28 -10.08
N THR A 166 -8.40 12.41 -9.30
CA THR A 166 -7.97 12.10 -7.92
C THR A 166 -6.59 11.46 -7.90
N LEU A 167 -6.32 10.50 -8.78
CA LEU A 167 -5.02 9.87 -8.89
C LEU A 167 -3.95 10.80 -9.44
N GLU A 168 -4.27 11.61 -10.45
CA GLU A 168 -3.35 12.61 -10.99
C GLU A 168 -2.87 13.57 -9.90
N LEU A 169 -3.78 14.11 -9.08
CA LEU A 169 -3.45 15.00 -7.97
C LEU A 169 -2.56 14.30 -6.91
N LEU A 170 -2.85 13.05 -6.59
CA LEU A 170 -2.04 12.24 -5.68
C LEU A 170 -0.62 12.06 -6.22
N TRP A 171 -0.48 11.60 -7.46
CA TRP A 171 0.83 11.33 -8.05
C TRP A 171 1.64 12.59 -8.32
N LEU A 172 0.99 13.72 -8.62
CA LEU A 172 1.65 15.02 -8.68
C LEU A 172 2.23 15.42 -7.33
N THR A 173 1.48 15.24 -6.25
CA THR A 173 1.96 15.49 -4.88
C THR A 173 3.16 14.62 -4.54
N ILE A 174 3.11 13.31 -4.86
CA ILE A 174 4.23 12.40 -4.66
C ILE A 174 5.47 12.87 -5.43
N ARG A 175 5.28 13.20 -6.71
CA ARG A 175 6.38 13.68 -7.57
C ARG A 175 7.02 14.95 -7.06
N GLU A 176 6.24 15.91 -6.59
CA GLU A 176 6.75 17.15 -6.00
C GLU A 176 7.57 16.91 -4.73
N CYS A 177 7.09 16.03 -3.86
CA CYS A 177 7.72 15.72 -2.59
C CYS A 177 8.98 14.84 -2.71
N GLN A 178 9.14 14.12 -3.81
CA GLN A 178 10.32 13.25 -4.05
C GLN A 178 11.40 13.90 -4.93
N LYS A 179 11.23 15.15 -5.35
CA LYS A 179 12.26 15.92 -6.05
C LYS A 179 13.34 16.41 -5.09
#